data_2cc8096cacc85f85db2d96365acc090f
#
_entry.id   2cc8096cacc85f85db2d96365acc090f
#
_cell.length_a   1.000
_cell.length_b   1.000
_cell.length_c   1.000
_cell.angle_alpha   90.00
_cell.angle_beta   90.00
_cell.angle_gamma   90.00
#
_symmetry.space_group_name_H-M   'P 1'
#
loop_
_entity.id
_entity.type
_entity.pdbx_description
1 polymer ?
#
loop_
_entity_poly.entity_id
_entity_poly.type
_entity_poly.pdbx_seq_one_letter_code
_entity_poly.pdbx_strand_id
1 'polypeptide(L)'
;MLFIRRGDDMKFLLSINTIKAGSGGAQRVVALIADELSNQGHDVMLILYEPTSNSDYFVNEKVQKMVLKRSTGKKLKYYISKFTALRSAIRKFDPDVIIPFLADQTLYICLATIGTKYRKRIITTVRNNPRVFPKSRKLRIQNNILIALSKANFVQNNEQKNYFPRFIQNKTFVLPNPVNEELLHCRRKVREIKNIVTLGRLSEQKNQEMLINAFSMISNKHPNIKLKIYGKGEKQKQLEAYIEKMSLTERVELAGVTNNVKDVLLNSDLFVMTSNYEGMPNALIEAMATGLPCISTDWPTGPSDLISNRLNGLLIKMNSVDECVAAMEYMISNQLDAWEMGEKAQLFIKEHYRCENIVNDLVEFSKEYLY
;
A
#
# COMPACT_ATOMS: atom_id res chain seq x y z
N MET A 1 -38.36 -9.77 -2.21
CA MET A 1 -37.80 -10.34 -0.99
C MET A 1 -37.13 -9.20 -0.25
N LEU A 2 -37.79 -8.65 0.78
CA LEU A 2 -37.23 -7.58 1.63
C LEU A 2 -36.16 -8.23 2.50
N PHE A 3 -34.87 -7.91 2.24
CA PHE A 3 -33.80 -8.26 3.15
C PHE A 3 -34.00 -7.46 4.44
N ILE A 4 -34.40 -8.16 5.51
CA ILE A 4 -34.39 -7.62 6.86
C ILE A 4 -32.92 -7.35 7.17
N ARG A 5 -32.52 -6.06 7.28
CA ARG A 5 -31.18 -5.68 7.78
C ARG A 5 -31.01 -6.32 9.16
N ARG A 6 -30.00 -7.17 9.33
CA ARG A 6 -29.47 -7.47 10.66
C ARG A 6 -28.94 -6.13 11.19
N GLY A 7 -29.22 -5.77 12.43
CA GLY A 7 -28.99 -4.44 12.99
C GLY A 7 -27.53 -3.87 12.91
N ASP A 8 -26.59 -4.67 12.39
CA ASP A 8 -25.16 -4.36 12.27
C ASP A 8 -24.66 -4.13 10.83
N ASP A 9 -25.47 -4.36 9.80
CA ASP A 9 -25.04 -4.26 8.40
C ASP A 9 -24.99 -2.81 7.93
N MET A 10 -23.81 -2.34 7.49
CA MET A 10 -23.57 -1.00 6.98
C MET A 10 -23.35 -1.00 5.47
N LYS A 11 -23.50 0.17 4.84
CA LYS A 11 -23.23 0.40 3.41
C LYS A 11 -21.97 1.22 3.22
N PHE A 12 -20.92 0.59 2.68
CA PHE A 12 -19.64 1.22 2.40
C PHE A 12 -19.50 1.56 0.91
N LEU A 13 -19.21 2.82 0.60
CA LEU A 13 -18.82 3.24 -0.73
C LEU A 13 -17.32 3.56 -0.75
N LEU A 14 -16.55 2.72 -1.43
CA LEU A 14 -15.12 2.89 -1.64
C LEU A 14 -14.87 3.48 -3.04
N SER A 15 -13.87 4.33 -3.19
CA SER A 15 -13.59 5.00 -4.46
C SER A 15 -12.10 5.06 -4.74
N ILE A 16 -11.67 4.52 -5.90
CA ILE A 16 -10.29 4.51 -6.36
C ILE A 16 -10.23 4.53 -7.89
N ASN A 17 -9.11 4.93 -8.49
CA ASN A 17 -8.98 4.98 -9.95
C ASN A 17 -9.18 3.61 -10.60
N THR A 18 -8.46 2.61 -10.11
CA THR A 18 -8.43 1.24 -10.65
C THR A 18 -8.05 0.28 -9.52
N ILE A 19 -8.34 -1.00 -9.69
CA ILE A 19 -7.84 -2.09 -8.83
C ILE A 19 -6.88 -3.01 -9.59
N LYS A 20 -6.32 -2.52 -10.71
CA LYS A 20 -5.39 -3.29 -11.55
C LYS A 20 -4.10 -3.60 -10.78
N ALA A 21 -3.68 -4.86 -10.81
CA ALA A 21 -2.43 -5.31 -10.21
C ALA A 21 -1.23 -4.59 -10.84
N GLY A 22 -0.22 -4.27 -10.02
CA GLY A 22 0.97 -3.52 -10.45
C GLY A 22 0.79 -2.01 -10.58
N SER A 23 -0.42 -1.45 -10.39
CA SER A 23 -0.66 -0.01 -10.45
C SER A 23 -0.23 0.73 -9.17
N GLY A 24 -0.12 0.03 -8.03
CA GLY A 24 0.35 0.56 -6.75
C GLY A 24 -0.23 -0.16 -5.53
N GLY A 25 0.25 0.20 -4.34
CA GLY A 25 -0.17 -0.45 -3.09
C GLY A 25 -1.60 -0.10 -2.66
N ALA A 26 -2.08 1.11 -2.94
CA ALA A 26 -3.43 1.53 -2.56
C ALA A 26 -4.53 0.69 -3.25
N GLN A 27 -4.31 0.26 -4.48
CA GLN A 27 -5.22 -0.58 -5.25
C GLN A 27 -5.45 -1.94 -4.58
N ARG A 28 -4.37 -2.57 -4.08
CA ARG A 28 -4.45 -3.82 -3.34
C ARG A 28 -5.21 -3.63 -2.02
N VAL A 29 -4.87 -2.60 -1.28
CA VAL A 29 -5.51 -2.29 0.02
C VAL A 29 -7.02 -2.11 -0.13
N VAL A 30 -7.46 -1.36 -1.16
CA VAL A 30 -8.91 -1.17 -1.43
C VAL A 30 -9.59 -2.49 -1.76
N ALA A 31 -8.94 -3.33 -2.58
CA ALA A 31 -9.49 -4.64 -2.93
C ALA A 31 -9.66 -5.53 -1.69
N LEU A 32 -8.63 -5.63 -0.83
CA LEU A 32 -8.68 -6.39 0.41
C LEU A 32 -9.77 -5.88 1.36
N ILE A 33 -9.86 -4.56 1.56
CA ILE A 33 -10.89 -3.97 2.43
C ILE A 33 -12.29 -4.19 1.86
N ALA A 34 -12.48 -4.04 0.55
CA ALA A 34 -13.78 -4.26 -0.10
C ALA A 34 -14.23 -5.72 0.01
N ASP A 35 -13.28 -6.64 -0.19
CA ASP A 35 -13.52 -8.07 -0.10
C ASP A 35 -13.90 -8.47 1.32
N GLU A 36 -13.13 -8.05 2.31
CA GLU A 36 -13.35 -8.38 3.72
C GLU A 36 -14.65 -7.77 4.26
N LEU A 37 -14.96 -6.50 3.97
CA LEU A 37 -16.26 -5.89 4.31
C LEU A 37 -17.44 -6.69 3.77
N SER A 38 -17.33 -7.17 2.51
CA SER A 38 -18.36 -7.99 1.89
C SER A 38 -18.47 -9.38 2.53
N ASN A 39 -17.35 -9.98 2.95
CA ASN A 39 -17.31 -11.26 3.66
C ASN A 39 -17.95 -11.16 5.04
N GLN A 40 -17.80 -10.02 5.72
CA GLN A 40 -18.46 -9.70 6.99
C GLN A 40 -19.95 -9.38 6.87
N GLY A 41 -20.49 -9.35 5.64
CA GLY A 41 -21.94 -9.16 5.39
C GLY A 41 -22.36 -7.72 5.13
N HIS A 42 -21.42 -6.78 5.03
CA HIS A 42 -21.72 -5.40 4.69
C HIS A 42 -22.01 -5.21 3.19
N ASP A 43 -22.89 -4.24 2.86
CA ASP A 43 -23.14 -3.82 1.49
C ASP A 43 -21.96 -2.96 1.00
N VAL A 44 -21.26 -3.38 -0.04
CA VAL A 44 -20.08 -2.64 -0.56
C VAL A 44 -20.28 -2.22 -2.00
N MET A 45 -20.07 -0.92 -2.28
CA MET A 45 -19.96 -0.39 -3.64
C MET A 45 -18.54 0.12 -3.88
N LEU A 46 -17.90 -0.36 -4.94
CA LEU A 46 -16.57 0.08 -5.38
C LEU A 46 -16.71 0.91 -6.66
N ILE A 47 -16.40 2.22 -6.55
CA ILE A 47 -16.39 3.14 -7.70
C ILE A 47 -15.00 3.19 -8.30
N LEU A 48 -14.91 2.82 -9.59
CA LEU A 48 -13.71 2.83 -10.40
C LEU A 48 -13.80 3.92 -11.49
N TYR A 49 -12.67 4.55 -11.78
CA TYR A 49 -12.56 5.58 -12.81
C TYR A 49 -11.88 5.05 -14.09
N GLU A 50 -11.39 3.83 -14.04
CA GLU A 50 -10.84 3.08 -15.17
C GLU A 50 -11.59 1.77 -15.34
N PRO A 51 -11.67 1.24 -16.57
CA PRO A 51 -12.31 -0.06 -16.82
C PRO A 51 -11.63 -1.19 -16.04
N THR A 52 -12.42 -2.17 -15.64
CA THR A 52 -11.93 -3.44 -15.08
C THR A 52 -11.16 -4.24 -16.14
N SER A 53 -10.24 -5.09 -15.69
CA SER A 53 -9.40 -5.94 -16.54
C SER A 53 -9.16 -7.31 -15.87
N ASN A 54 -8.70 -8.29 -16.65
CA ASN A 54 -8.34 -9.62 -16.14
C ASN A 54 -7.13 -9.60 -15.18
N SER A 55 -6.42 -8.47 -15.10
CA SER A 55 -5.30 -8.27 -14.17
C SER A 55 -5.70 -7.50 -12.90
N ASP A 56 -6.99 -7.35 -12.62
CA ASP A 56 -7.46 -6.70 -11.40
C ASP A 56 -7.24 -7.62 -10.19
N TYR A 57 -6.99 -6.99 -9.02
CA TYR A 57 -7.03 -7.73 -7.77
C TYR A 57 -8.41 -8.34 -7.56
N PHE A 58 -8.43 -9.54 -6.98
CA PHE A 58 -9.69 -10.21 -6.64
C PHE A 58 -10.51 -9.36 -5.68
N VAL A 59 -11.80 -9.33 -5.90
CA VAL A 59 -12.81 -8.74 -5.03
C VAL A 59 -14.07 -9.55 -5.19
N ASN A 60 -14.69 -9.98 -4.08
CA ASN A 60 -15.88 -10.78 -4.00
C ASN A 60 -16.97 -10.29 -4.98
N GLU A 61 -17.68 -11.22 -5.60
CA GLU A 61 -18.74 -10.92 -6.57
C GLU A 61 -19.93 -10.14 -5.98
N LYS A 62 -20.14 -10.23 -4.65
CA LYS A 62 -21.15 -9.45 -3.95
C LYS A 62 -20.84 -7.95 -3.92
N VAL A 63 -19.58 -7.55 -4.10
CA VAL A 63 -19.17 -6.15 -4.18
C VAL A 63 -19.68 -5.55 -5.48
N GLN A 64 -20.54 -4.53 -5.37
CA GLN A 64 -21.08 -3.81 -6.52
C GLN A 64 -19.98 -2.93 -7.15
N LYS A 65 -19.49 -3.29 -8.34
CA LYS A 65 -18.48 -2.49 -9.07
C LYS A 65 -19.18 -1.54 -10.03
N MET A 66 -18.88 -0.24 -9.90
CA MET A 66 -19.35 0.79 -10.81
C MET A 66 -18.19 1.49 -11.48
N VAL A 67 -18.08 1.39 -12.79
CA VAL A 67 -17.08 2.09 -13.59
C VAL A 67 -17.66 3.41 -14.11
N LEU A 68 -17.02 4.52 -13.75
CA LEU A 68 -17.37 5.84 -14.30
C LEU A 68 -16.78 5.98 -15.69
N LYS A 69 -17.63 5.81 -16.73
CA LYS A 69 -17.21 5.88 -18.14
C LYS A 69 -16.54 7.20 -18.47
N ARG A 70 -15.42 7.16 -19.21
CA ARG A 70 -14.86 8.34 -19.88
C ARG A 70 -15.82 8.78 -20.99
N SER A 71 -16.35 9.98 -20.89
CA SER A 71 -17.09 10.60 -21.99
C SER A 71 -16.08 11.09 -23.04
N THR A 72 -16.33 10.75 -24.31
CA THR A 72 -15.62 11.31 -25.46
C THR A 72 -16.23 12.68 -25.77
N GLY A 73 -15.61 13.77 -25.29
CA GLY A 73 -16.14 15.12 -25.52
C GLY A 73 -15.27 16.22 -24.92
N LYS A 74 -15.72 17.49 -25.08
CA LYS A 74 -15.04 18.65 -24.49
C LYS A 74 -14.87 18.44 -22.96
N LYS A 75 -13.72 18.80 -22.39
CA LYS A 75 -13.34 18.60 -20.98
C LYS A 75 -14.47 18.93 -19.98
N LEU A 76 -15.18 20.03 -20.20
CA LEU A 76 -16.28 20.44 -19.31
C LEU A 76 -17.45 19.45 -19.29
N LYS A 77 -17.87 18.95 -20.47
CA LYS A 77 -18.94 17.93 -20.58
C LYS A 77 -18.57 16.63 -19.86
N TYR A 78 -17.30 16.25 -19.94
CA TYR A 78 -16.75 15.10 -19.24
C TYR A 78 -16.85 15.25 -17.71
N TYR A 79 -16.43 16.40 -17.16
CA TYR A 79 -16.51 16.63 -15.71
C TYR A 79 -17.94 16.71 -15.19
N ILE A 80 -18.87 17.33 -15.93
CA ILE A 80 -20.30 17.38 -15.58
C ILE A 80 -20.91 15.98 -15.58
N SER A 81 -20.69 15.19 -16.63
CA SER A 81 -21.19 13.80 -16.72
C SER A 81 -20.65 12.93 -15.57
N LYS A 82 -19.37 13.06 -15.24
CA LYS A 82 -18.75 12.32 -14.14
C LYS A 82 -19.37 12.71 -12.78
N PHE A 83 -19.55 14.00 -12.57
CA PHE A 83 -20.17 14.54 -11.37
C PHE A 83 -21.63 14.05 -11.20
N THR A 84 -22.45 14.13 -12.26
CA THR A 84 -23.84 13.70 -12.21
C THR A 84 -23.96 12.20 -12.01
N ALA A 85 -23.13 11.41 -12.69
CA ALA A 85 -23.09 9.96 -12.53
C ALA A 85 -22.69 9.56 -11.09
N LEU A 86 -21.67 10.19 -10.54
CA LEU A 86 -21.20 9.95 -9.18
C LEU A 86 -22.27 10.32 -8.14
N ARG A 87 -22.90 11.49 -8.30
CA ARG A 87 -24.00 11.95 -7.42
C ARG A 87 -25.22 11.02 -7.50
N SER A 88 -25.57 10.52 -8.67
CA SER A 88 -26.64 9.55 -8.87
C SER A 88 -26.33 8.22 -8.20
N ALA A 89 -25.10 7.71 -8.36
CA ALA A 89 -24.64 6.47 -7.73
C ALA A 89 -24.71 6.56 -6.20
N ILE A 90 -24.17 7.64 -5.62
CA ILE A 90 -24.21 7.88 -4.17
C ILE A 90 -25.66 7.90 -3.66
N ARG A 91 -26.56 8.60 -4.36
CA ARG A 91 -27.97 8.66 -3.96
C ARG A 91 -28.68 7.32 -4.06
N LYS A 92 -28.42 6.55 -5.14
CA LYS A 92 -29.07 5.25 -5.35
C LYS A 92 -28.59 4.20 -4.35
N PHE A 93 -27.30 4.21 -4.04
CA PHE A 93 -26.70 3.26 -3.08
C PHE A 93 -27.02 3.63 -1.63
N ASP A 94 -27.17 4.93 -1.33
CA ASP A 94 -27.36 5.51 0.01
C ASP A 94 -26.36 4.99 1.03
N PRO A 95 -25.04 5.24 0.82
CA PRO A 95 -23.98 4.72 1.68
C PRO A 95 -24.04 5.32 3.09
N ASP A 96 -23.72 4.53 4.09
CA ASP A 96 -23.49 4.98 5.46
C ASP A 96 -22.09 5.63 5.59
N VAL A 97 -21.12 5.06 4.86
CA VAL A 97 -19.72 5.50 4.87
C VAL A 97 -19.21 5.68 3.45
N ILE A 98 -18.47 6.74 3.20
CA ILE A 98 -17.83 7.03 1.90
C ILE A 98 -16.33 7.21 2.11
N ILE A 99 -15.51 6.34 1.51
CA ILE A 99 -14.05 6.35 1.65
C ILE A 99 -13.37 6.52 0.29
N PRO A 100 -13.00 7.75 -0.10
CA PRO A 100 -12.11 7.98 -1.23
C PRO A 100 -10.65 7.67 -0.85
N PHE A 101 -9.96 6.84 -1.65
CA PHE A 101 -8.62 6.36 -1.31
C PHE A 101 -7.45 7.23 -1.80
N LEU A 102 -7.70 8.17 -2.71
CA LEU A 102 -6.67 9.08 -3.23
C LEU A 102 -7.22 10.51 -3.30
N ALA A 103 -6.33 11.49 -3.37
CA ALA A 103 -6.68 12.92 -3.36
C ALA A 103 -7.67 13.33 -4.47
N ASP A 104 -7.50 12.78 -5.69
CA ASP A 104 -8.39 13.09 -6.82
C ASP A 104 -9.81 12.58 -6.56
N GLN A 105 -9.95 11.35 -6.04
CA GLN A 105 -11.25 10.77 -5.67
C GLN A 105 -11.89 11.55 -4.53
N THR A 106 -11.07 11.99 -3.56
CA THR A 106 -11.54 12.86 -2.47
C THR A 106 -12.18 14.13 -3.01
N LEU A 107 -11.54 14.79 -3.97
CA LEU A 107 -12.09 16.00 -4.62
C LEU A 107 -13.43 15.70 -5.31
N TYR A 108 -13.49 14.65 -6.13
CA TYR A 108 -14.73 14.30 -6.86
C TYR A 108 -15.88 13.93 -5.92
N ILE A 109 -15.63 13.14 -4.89
CA ILE A 109 -16.62 12.78 -3.88
C ILE A 109 -17.09 14.02 -3.10
N CYS A 110 -16.15 14.87 -2.69
CA CYS A 110 -16.47 16.11 -2.00
C CYS A 110 -17.38 17.01 -2.83
N LEU A 111 -17.08 17.19 -4.13
CA LEU A 111 -17.91 17.98 -5.04
C LEU A 111 -19.29 17.33 -5.25
N ALA A 112 -19.35 16.02 -5.48
CA ALA A 112 -20.61 15.31 -5.71
C ALA A 112 -21.55 15.31 -4.51
N THR A 113 -21.04 15.51 -3.30
CA THR A 113 -21.81 15.50 -2.05
C THR A 113 -22.18 16.87 -1.53
N ILE A 114 -21.77 17.96 -2.20
CA ILE A 114 -22.17 19.34 -1.81
C ILE A 114 -23.70 19.45 -1.75
N GLY A 115 -24.22 20.00 -0.64
CA GLY A 115 -25.66 20.20 -0.42
C GLY A 115 -26.44 18.90 -0.19
N THR A 116 -25.78 17.81 0.18
CA THR A 116 -26.43 16.52 0.51
C THR A 116 -26.06 16.04 1.92
N LYS A 117 -26.89 15.14 2.49
CA LYS A 117 -26.60 14.45 3.76
C LYS A 117 -25.27 13.67 3.73
N TYR A 118 -24.84 13.19 2.56
CA TYR A 118 -23.64 12.37 2.38
C TYR A 118 -22.35 13.10 2.65
N ARG A 119 -22.35 14.44 2.65
CA ARG A 119 -21.17 15.23 2.98
C ARG A 119 -20.59 14.91 4.36
N LYS A 120 -21.44 14.58 5.32
CA LYS A 120 -21.08 14.23 6.69
C LYS A 120 -20.65 12.77 6.85
N ARG A 121 -20.68 11.97 5.78
CA ARG A 121 -20.35 10.53 5.76
C ARG A 121 -19.00 10.24 5.10
N ILE A 122 -18.22 11.29 4.77
CA ILE A 122 -16.93 11.16 4.11
C ILE A 122 -15.83 10.99 5.14
N ILE A 123 -15.08 9.89 5.01
CA ILE A 123 -13.84 9.63 5.69
C ILE A 123 -12.73 9.67 4.64
N THR A 124 -11.87 10.68 4.69
CA THR A 124 -10.73 10.81 3.77
C THR A 124 -9.60 9.86 4.16
N THR A 125 -8.70 9.57 3.22
CA THR A 125 -7.52 8.73 3.52
C THR A 125 -6.24 9.38 3.01
N VAL A 126 -5.15 9.21 3.77
CA VAL A 126 -3.80 9.60 3.37
C VAL A 126 -2.95 8.34 3.23
N ARG A 127 -2.50 8.05 2.01
CA ARG A 127 -1.84 6.78 1.65
C ARG A 127 -0.39 6.96 1.20
N ASN A 128 0.21 8.11 1.49
CA ASN A 128 1.61 8.40 1.25
C ASN A 128 2.11 9.43 2.26
N ASN A 129 3.42 9.66 2.32
CA ASN A 129 3.97 10.68 3.21
C ASN A 129 3.44 12.08 2.86
N PRO A 130 2.62 12.72 3.70
CA PRO A 130 1.96 13.99 3.39
C PRO A 130 2.94 15.18 3.34
N ARG A 131 4.17 15.03 3.85
CA ARG A 131 5.22 16.07 3.81
C ARG A 131 5.76 16.25 2.39
N VAL A 132 5.82 15.17 1.61
CA VAL A 132 6.44 15.14 0.26
C VAL A 132 5.46 14.82 -0.86
N PHE A 133 4.32 14.22 -0.56
CA PHE A 133 3.33 13.82 -1.56
C PHE A 133 1.94 14.42 -1.26
N PRO A 134 1.22 14.95 -2.28
CA PRO A 134 1.64 15.17 -3.69
C PRO A 134 2.85 16.10 -3.81
N LYS A 135 3.70 15.92 -4.84
CA LYS A 135 4.90 16.76 -5.05
C LYS A 135 4.57 18.26 -5.14
N SER A 136 3.42 18.61 -5.72
CA SER A 136 2.94 20.00 -5.82
C SER A 136 2.44 20.53 -4.48
N ARG A 137 3.00 21.65 -4.01
CA ARG A 137 2.54 22.36 -2.80
C ARG A 137 1.06 22.79 -2.88
N LYS A 138 0.59 23.20 -4.05
CA LYS A 138 -0.82 23.58 -4.27
C LYS A 138 -1.76 22.40 -4.03
N LEU A 139 -1.41 21.22 -4.57
CA LEU A 139 -2.20 20.00 -4.37
C LEU A 139 -2.18 19.53 -2.91
N ARG A 140 -1.07 19.69 -2.18
CA ARG A 140 -1.03 19.40 -0.73
C ARG A 140 -1.97 20.30 0.06
N ILE A 141 -1.96 21.62 -0.22
CA ILE A 141 -2.89 22.57 0.42
C ILE A 141 -4.34 22.20 0.12
N GLN A 142 -4.67 21.95 -1.16
CA GLN A 142 -6.00 21.50 -1.57
C GLN A 142 -6.43 20.24 -0.83
N ASN A 143 -5.56 19.25 -0.73
CA ASN A 143 -5.84 18.01 -0.03
C ASN A 143 -6.09 18.24 1.47
N ASN A 144 -5.28 19.08 2.12
CA ASN A 144 -5.46 19.43 3.53
C ASN A 144 -6.80 20.15 3.77
N ILE A 145 -7.26 21.01 2.84
CA ILE A 145 -8.57 21.63 2.90
C ILE A 145 -9.69 20.59 2.80
N LEU A 146 -9.58 19.65 1.86
CA LEU A 146 -10.58 18.57 1.69
C LEU A 146 -10.67 17.70 2.95
N ILE A 147 -9.52 17.37 3.56
CA ILE A 147 -9.45 16.65 4.83
C ILE A 147 -10.08 17.46 5.94
N ALA A 148 -9.77 18.77 6.04
CA ALA A 148 -10.36 19.65 7.03
C ALA A 148 -11.90 19.74 6.92
N LEU A 149 -12.44 19.61 5.71
CA LEU A 149 -13.87 19.65 5.42
C LEU A 149 -14.56 18.28 5.51
N SER A 150 -13.85 17.17 5.68
CA SER A 150 -14.41 15.82 5.86
C SER A 150 -14.81 15.56 7.31
N LYS A 151 -15.62 14.53 7.53
CA LYS A 151 -16.04 14.12 8.89
C LYS A 151 -14.86 13.58 9.68
N ALA A 152 -14.09 12.67 9.07
CA ALA A 152 -12.89 12.06 9.64
C ALA A 152 -11.80 11.84 8.57
N ASN A 153 -10.61 11.46 9.02
CA ASN A 153 -9.49 11.16 8.15
C ASN A 153 -8.74 9.92 8.67
N PHE A 154 -8.43 8.98 7.80
CA PHE A 154 -7.55 7.87 8.10
C PHE A 154 -6.14 8.13 7.58
N VAL A 155 -5.17 7.83 8.40
CA VAL A 155 -3.74 7.79 8.09
C VAL A 155 -3.21 6.39 8.39
N GLN A 156 -2.02 6.08 7.92
CA GLN A 156 -1.45 4.74 8.06
C GLN A 156 -0.60 4.57 9.32
N ASN A 157 -0.14 5.67 9.92
CA ASN A 157 0.68 5.68 11.13
C ASN A 157 0.61 7.03 11.87
N ASN A 158 1.19 7.08 13.07
CA ASN A 158 1.19 8.26 13.92
C ASN A 158 2.00 9.43 13.35
N GLU A 159 3.09 9.16 12.62
CA GLU A 159 3.88 10.22 11.98
C GLU A 159 3.09 10.98 10.91
N GLN A 160 2.25 10.28 10.15
CA GLN A 160 1.32 10.93 9.23
C GLN A 160 0.25 11.74 9.97
N LYS A 161 -0.24 11.27 11.12
CA LYS A 161 -1.19 12.01 11.97
C LYS A 161 -0.56 13.30 12.50
N ASN A 162 0.66 13.24 12.97
CA ASN A 162 1.41 14.35 13.55
C ASN A 162 1.77 15.45 12.52
N TYR A 163 1.69 15.15 11.21
CA TYR A 163 1.85 16.15 10.15
C TYR A 163 0.76 17.22 10.17
N PHE A 164 -0.45 16.88 10.56
CA PHE A 164 -1.61 17.78 10.49
C PHE A 164 -1.68 18.74 11.69
N PRO A 165 -2.30 19.91 11.54
CA PRO A 165 -2.60 20.78 12.68
C PRO A 165 -3.59 20.10 13.65
N ARG A 166 -3.58 20.49 14.93
CA ARG A 166 -4.36 19.84 16.01
C ARG A 166 -5.84 19.63 15.67
N PHE A 167 -6.50 20.61 15.05
CA PHE A 167 -7.93 20.47 14.70
C PHE A 167 -8.21 19.38 13.65
N ILE A 168 -7.23 19.04 12.81
CA ILE A 168 -7.31 17.88 11.90
C ILE A 168 -6.89 16.60 12.65
N GLN A 169 -5.85 16.65 13.50
CA GLN A 169 -5.43 15.49 14.29
C GLN A 169 -6.55 14.91 15.13
N ASN A 170 -7.40 15.76 15.74
CA ASN A 170 -8.53 15.35 16.58
C ASN A 170 -9.58 14.49 15.85
N LYS A 171 -9.61 14.53 14.53
CA LYS A 171 -10.48 13.70 13.68
C LYS A 171 -9.68 12.79 12.72
N THR A 172 -8.40 12.61 13.01
CA THR A 172 -7.50 11.73 12.26
C THR A 172 -7.18 10.50 13.10
N PHE A 173 -7.42 9.33 12.51
CA PHE A 173 -7.26 8.03 13.13
C PHE A 173 -6.26 7.20 12.34
N VAL A 174 -5.52 6.34 13.05
CA VAL A 174 -4.57 5.43 12.42
C VAL A 174 -5.33 4.18 12.00
N LEU A 175 -5.30 3.90 10.70
CA LEU A 175 -5.79 2.67 10.10
C LEU A 175 -4.71 2.13 9.17
N PRO A 176 -3.92 1.14 9.61
CA PRO A 176 -2.82 0.59 8.81
C PRO A 176 -3.33 -0.13 7.56
N ASN A 177 -2.40 -0.50 6.67
CA ASN A 177 -2.76 -1.30 5.51
C ASN A 177 -2.90 -2.78 5.91
N PRO A 178 -3.99 -3.46 5.52
CA PRO A 178 -4.11 -4.89 5.72
C PRO A 178 -3.15 -5.68 4.83
N VAL A 179 -2.77 -6.86 5.29
CA VAL A 179 -2.06 -7.86 4.51
C VAL A 179 -3.02 -8.92 3.98
N ASN A 180 -2.68 -9.56 2.83
CA ASN A 180 -3.43 -10.70 2.33
C ASN A 180 -3.21 -11.91 3.26
N GLU A 181 -4.30 -12.51 3.76
CA GLU A 181 -4.28 -13.69 4.65
C GLU A 181 -3.46 -14.85 4.11
N GLU A 182 -3.45 -15.07 2.80
CA GLU A 182 -2.64 -16.13 2.17
C GLU A 182 -1.14 -16.04 2.46
N LEU A 183 -0.62 -14.85 2.77
CA LEU A 183 0.79 -14.63 3.10
C LEU A 183 1.10 -15.02 4.55
N LEU A 184 0.12 -14.95 5.44
CA LEU A 184 0.27 -15.26 6.87
C LEU A 184 0.38 -16.75 7.18
N HIS A 185 -0.02 -17.60 6.24
CA HIS A 185 0.00 -19.05 6.39
C HIS A 185 1.21 -19.72 5.73
N CYS A 186 2.17 -18.92 5.25
CA CYS A 186 3.40 -19.43 4.65
C CYS A 186 4.30 -20.03 5.73
N ARG A 187 4.87 -21.21 5.42
CA ARG A 187 5.90 -21.83 6.27
C ARG A 187 7.22 -21.80 5.54
N ARG A 188 8.27 -21.39 6.23
CA ARG A 188 9.63 -21.39 5.68
C ARG A 188 10.52 -22.40 6.37
N LYS A 189 11.51 -22.87 5.63
CA LYS A 189 12.62 -23.65 6.19
C LYS A 189 13.87 -22.79 6.13
N VAL A 190 14.69 -22.87 7.15
CA VAL A 190 16.04 -22.28 7.16
C VAL A 190 16.81 -22.83 5.96
N ARG A 191 17.34 -21.96 5.15
CA ARG A 191 18.16 -22.27 3.98
C ARG A 191 19.18 -21.18 3.72
N GLU A 192 20.18 -21.51 2.91
CA GLU A 192 21.22 -20.55 2.53
C GLU A 192 20.63 -19.32 1.80
N ILE A 193 21.05 -18.12 2.19
CA ILE A 193 20.61 -16.88 1.55
C ILE A 193 21.35 -16.73 0.22
N LYS A 194 20.63 -16.91 -0.87
CA LYS A 194 21.13 -16.80 -2.25
C LYS A 194 20.32 -15.83 -3.10
N ASN A 195 19.02 -15.74 -2.87
CA ASN A 195 18.09 -14.96 -3.69
C ASN A 195 17.62 -13.74 -2.90
N ILE A 196 18.21 -12.58 -3.20
CA ILE A 196 17.80 -11.29 -2.65
C ILE A 196 16.71 -10.72 -3.55
N VAL A 197 15.65 -10.15 -2.96
CA VAL A 197 14.53 -9.57 -3.71
C VAL A 197 14.17 -8.20 -3.20
N THR A 198 13.71 -7.34 -4.11
CA THR A 198 12.96 -6.13 -3.81
C THR A 198 11.76 -5.98 -4.73
N LEU A 199 10.68 -5.38 -4.22
CA LEU A 199 9.43 -5.17 -4.96
C LEU A 199 9.04 -3.69 -4.89
N GLY A 200 8.78 -3.08 -6.04
CA GLY A 200 8.29 -1.71 -6.09
C GLY A 200 8.52 -1.03 -7.42
N ARG A 201 7.88 0.13 -7.59
CA ARG A 201 8.04 0.94 -8.80
C ARG A 201 9.52 1.32 -9.00
N LEU A 202 10.01 1.23 -10.22
CA LEU A 202 11.37 1.69 -10.57
C LEU A 202 11.38 3.22 -10.63
N SER A 203 11.66 3.85 -9.49
CA SER A 203 11.53 5.30 -9.31
C SER A 203 12.54 5.85 -8.29
N GLU A 204 12.72 7.15 -8.28
CA GLU A 204 13.56 7.84 -7.29
C GLU A 204 13.11 7.56 -5.83
N GLN A 205 11.81 7.39 -5.62
CA GLN A 205 11.24 7.07 -4.31
C GLN A 205 11.78 5.76 -3.75
N LYS A 206 11.92 4.73 -4.60
CA LYS A 206 12.34 3.38 -4.20
C LYS A 206 13.85 3.18 -4.14
N ASN A 207 14.63 4.07 -4.76
CA ASN A 207 16.09 4.13 -4.70
C ASN A 207 16.81 2.77 -4.91
N GLN A 208 16.38 2.04 -5.96
CA GLN A 208 17.00 0.75 -6.31
C GLN A 208 18.48 0.88 -6.67
N GLU A 209 18.91 2.06 -7.09
CA GLU A 209 20.33 2.34 -7.40
C GLU A 209 21.23 2.14 -6.17
N MET A 210 20.77 2.59 -4.98
CA MET A 210 21.46 2.31 -3.71
C MET A 210 21.58 0.80 -3.44
N LEU A 211 20.52 0.02 -3.70
CA LEU A 211 20.54 -1.43 -3.52
C LEU A 211 21.52 -2.12 -4.49
N ILE A 212 21.50 -1.73 -5.77
CA ILE A 212 22.42 -2.27 -6.78
C ILE A 212 23.87 -1.95 -6.40
N ASN A 213 24.12 -0.73 -5.92
CA ASN A 213 25.46 -0.33 -5.47
C ASN A 213 25.92 -1.18 -4.28
N ALA A 214 25.09 -1.31 -3.23
CA ALA A 214 25.42 -2.16 -2.10
C ALA A 214 25.61 -3.64 -2.50
N PHE A 215 24.76 -4.16 -3.41
CA PHE A 215 24.90 -5.51 -3.95
C PHE A 215 26.21 -5.70 -4.70
N SER A 216 26.67 -4.71 -5.48
CA SER A 216 27.94 -4.80 -6.20
C SER A 216 29.13 -5.02 -5.26
N MET A 217 29.12 -4.41 -4.08
CA MET A 217 30.21 -4.50 -3.11
C MET A 217 30.29 -5.88 -2.43
N ILE A 218 29.16 -6.57 -2.24
CA ILE A 218 29.13 -7.91 -1.64
C ILE A 218 29.24 -9.03 -2.67
N SER A 219 28.92 -8.74 -3.92
CA SER A 219 28.78 -9.76 -4.97
C SER A 219 30.06 -10.56 -5.23
N ASN A 220 31.23 -9.95 -5.16
CA ASN A 220 32.51 -10.62 -5.34
C ASN A 220 32.83 -11.60 -4.21
N LYS A 221 32.47 -11.26 -2.99
CA LYS A 221 32.67 -12.09 -1.79
C LYS A 221 31.67 -13.25 -1.71
N HIS A 222 30.50 -13.05 -2.28
CA HIS A 222 29.41 -14.04 -2.29
C HIS A 222 29.00 -14.38 -3.74
N PRO A 223 29.76 -15.24 -4.47
CA PRO A 223 29.57 -15.48 -5.90
C PRO A 223 28.23 -16.11 -6.26
N ASN A 224 27.54 -16.75 -5.31
CA ASN A 224 26.28 -17.47 -5.56
C ASN A 224 25.03 -16.63 -5.30
N ILE A 225 25.14 -15.41 -4.77
CA ILE A 225 23.97 -14.57 -4.52
C ILE A 225 23.49 -13.89 -5.80
N LYS A 226 22.18 -13.71 -5.90
CA LYS A 226 21.49 -13.00 -6.99
C LYS A 226 20.53 -11.96 -6.43
N LEU A 227 20.33 -10.88 -7.17
CA LEU A 227 19.37 -9.84 -6.85
C LEU A 227 18.28 -9.78 -7.92
N LYS A 228 17.01 -9.92 -7.53
CA LYS A 228 15.87 -9.72 -8.41
C LYS A 228 15.06 -8.49 -7.99
N ILE A 229 14.84 -7.60 -8.95
CA ILE A 229 14.13 -6.34 -8.75
C ILE A 229 12.82 -6.41 -9.54
N TYR A 230 11.70 -6.53 -8.83
CA TYR A 230 10.38 -6.57 -9.44
C TYR A 230 9.73 -5.19 -9.46
N GLY A 231 9.25 -4.79 -10.62
CA GLY A 231 8.51 -3.55 -10.85
C GLY A 231 8.75 -2.96 -12.23
N LYS A 232 8.05 -1.86 -12.51
CA LYS A 232 8.25 -1.00 -13.69
C LYS A 232 8.26 0.45 -13.24
N GLY A 233 8.88 1.32 -14.01
CA GLY A 233 8.88 2.76 -13.72
C GLY A 233 9.80 3.56 -14.62
N GLU A 234 9.81 4.86 -14.39
CA GLU A 234 10.56 5.83 -15.18
C GLU A 234 12.08 5.64 -15.14
N LYS A 235 12.60 4.96 -14.11
CA LYS A 235 14.04 4.69 -13.96
C LYS A 235 14.51 3.40 -14.61
N GLN A 236 13.65 2.63 -15.28
CA GLN A 236 14.02 1.32 -15.82
C GLN A 236 15.28 1.37 -16.69
N LYS A 237 15.31 2.22 -17.73
CA LYS A 237 16.47 2.34 -18.63
C LYS A 237 17.75 2.80 -17.90
N GLN A 238 17.59 3.68 -16.91
CA GLN A 238 18.73 4.14 -16.09
C GLN A 238 19.30 2.97 -15.27
N LEU A 239 18.46 2.16 -14.67
CA LEU A 239 18.89 1.00 -13.87
C LEU A 239 19.49 -0.10 -14.75
N GLU A 240 18.95 -0.36 -15.95
CA GLU A 240 19.56 -1.27 -16.93
C GLU A 240 21.01 -0.86 -17.27
N ALA A 241 21.21 0.41 -17.66
CA ALA A 241 22.55 0.93 -17.94
C ALA A 241 23.45 0.92 -16.72
N TYR A 242 22.92 1.12 -15.51
CA TYR A 242 23.69 1.08 -14.27
C TYR A 242 24.16 -0.34 -13.93
N ILE A 243 23.29 -1.36 -14.09
CA ILE A 243 23.63 -2.78 -13.92
C ILE A 243 24.74 -3.20 -14.90
N GLU A 244 24.64 -2.78 -16.17
CA GLU A 244 25.67 -3.05 -17.18
C GLU A 244 27.01 -2.39 -16.82
N LYS A 245 27.00 -1.10 -16.46
CA LYS A 245 28.20 -0.36 -16.02
C LYS A 245 28.89 -1.02 -14.84
N MET A 246 28.14 -1.63 -13.92
CA MET A 246 28.67 -2.32 -12.74
C MET A 246 29.06 -3.78 -13.03
N SER A 247 28.93 -4.25 -14.29
CA SER A 247 29.19 -5.64 -14.70
C SER A 247 28.39 -6.67 -13.92
N LEU A 248 27.11 -6.36 -13.64
CA LEU A 248 26.20 -7.18 -12.83
C LEU A 248 25.09 -7.87 -13.62
N THR A 249 25.14 -7.88 -14.95
CA THR A 249 24.05 -8.39 -15.83
C THR A 249 23.70 -9.86 -15.56
N GLU A 250 24.64 -10.69 -15.14
CA GLU A 250 24.42 -12.11 -14.79
C GLU A 250 23.91 -12.30 -13.35
N ARG A 251 23.91 -11.26 -12.54
CA ARG A 251 23.68 -11.31 -11.10
C ARG A 251 22.47 -10.49 -10.63
N VAL A 252 22.13 -9.45 -11.37
CA VAL A 252 21.01 -8.52 -11.07
C VAL A 252 20.01 -8.55 -12.22
N GLU A 253 18.78 -8.92 -11.92
CA GLU A 253 17.68 -9.02 -12.87
C GLU A 253 16.61 -7.96 -12.59
N LEU A 254 16.23 -7.15 -13.59
CA LEU A 254 14.99 -6.37 -13.59
C LEU A 254 13.84 -7.25 -14.08
N ALA A 255 13.18 -7.96 -13.17
CA ALA A 255 12.24 -9.03 -13.47
C ALA A 255 10.83 -8.55 -13.94
N GLY A 256 10.63 -7.23 -14.08
CA GLY A 256 9.35 -6.67 -14.49
C GLY A 256 8.26 -6.77 -13.41
N VAL A 257 7.00 -6.70 -13.81
CA VAL A 257 5.84 -6.75 -12.90
C VAL A 257 5.42 -8.19 -12.68
N THR A 258 5.11 -8.55 -11.43
CA THR A 258 4.52 -9.85 -11.09
C THR A 258 3.07 -9.69 -10.61
N ASN A 259 2.21 -10.64 -10.96
CA ASN A 259 0.87 -10.79 -10.39
C ASN A 259 0.87 -11.80 -9.23
N ASN A 260 1.97 -12.55 -9.06
CA ASN A 260 2.13 -13.55 -8.01
C ASN A 260 3.24 -13.16 -7.03
N VAL A 261 2.94 -12.19 -6.18
CA VAL A 261 3.87 -11.70 -5.15
C VAL A 261 4.21 -12.80 -4.14
N LYS A 262 3.25 -13.67 -3.81
CA LYS A 262 3.43 -14.78 -2.87
C LYS A 262 4.56 -15.70 -3.32
N ASP A 263 4.51 -16.19 -4.55
CA ASP A 263 5.53 -17.12 -5.06
C ASP A 263 6.90 -16.42 -5.18
N VAL A 264 6.93 -15.15 -5.58
CA VAL A 264 8.18 -14.38 -5.61
C VAL A 264 8.82 -14.33 -4.23
N LEU A 265 8.04 -13.96 -3.21
CA LEU A 265 8.55 -13.88 -1.85
C LEU A 265 8.96 -15.26 -1.31
N LEU A 266 8.17 -16.33 -1.55
CA LEU A 266 8.48 -17.68 -1.10
C LEU A 266 9.75 -18.26 -1.73
N ASN A 267 10.06 -17.88 -2.97
CA ASN A 267 11.28 -18.29 -3.68
C ASN A 267 12.49 -17.38 -3.42
N SER A 268 12.35 -16.39 -2.52
CA SER A 268 13.42 -15.49 -2.10
C SER A 268 13.89 -15.82 -0.69
N ASP A 269 15.13 -15.41 -0.35
CA ASP A 269 15.80 -15.72 0.91
C ASP A 269 16.02 -14.46 1.76
N LEU A 270 16.05 -13.28 1.15
CA LEU A 270 16.21 -11.99 1.81
C LEU A 270 15.45 -10.91 1.04
N PHE A 271 14.68 -10.11 1.75
CA PHE A 271 14.02 -8.92 1.20
C PHE A 271 14.78 -7.66 1.61
N VAL A 272 15.08 -6.80 0.64
CA VAL A 272 15.77 -5.52 0.91
C VAL A 272 14.98 -4.36 0.30
N MET A 273 14.67 -3.36 1.12
CA MET A 273 13.98 -2.14 0.70
C MET A 273 14.83 -0.92 0.99
N THR A 274 15.14 -0.14 -0.05
CA THR A 274 16.02 1.05 0.03
C THR A 274 15.27 2.36 -0.22
N SER A 275 13.96 2.39 0.05
CA SER A 275 13.10 3.54 -0.24
C SER A 275 13.55 4.81 0.49
N ASN A 276 13.42 5.96 -0.19
CA ASN A 276 13.64 7.29 0.39
C ASN A 276 12.44 7.78 1.22
N TYR A 277 11.23 7.38 0.85
CA TYR A 277 9.98 7.70 1.57
C TYR A 277 8.85 6.79 1.10
N GLU A 278 7.95 6.46 2.01
CA GLU A 278 6.67 5.78 1.75
C GLU A 278 5.58 6.37 2.64
N GLY A 279 4.33 5.96 2.42
CA GLY A 279 3.28 6.09 3.43
C GLY A 279 3.38 4.93 4.41
N MET A 280 2.99 3.75 3.95
CA MET A 280 3.19 2.46 4.60
C MET A 280 3.71 1.49 3.53
N PRO A 281 4.81 0.77 3.79
CA PRO A 281 5.49 -0.03 2.78
C PRO A 281 4.85 -1.41 2.61
N ASN A 282 3.80 -1.54 1.79
CA ASN A 282 3.09 -2.81 1.59
C ASN A 282 4.03 -3.98 1.23
N ALA A 283 5.03 -3.73 0.37
CA ALA A 283 5.97 -4.79 -0.02
C ALA A 283 6.81 -5.32 1.16
N LEU A 284 7.15 -4.45 2.13
CA LEU A 284 7.81 -4.87 3.37
C LEU A 284 6.86 -5.68 4.25
N ILE A 285 5.62 -5.21 4.44
CA ILE A 285 4.58 -5.94 5.21
C ILE A 285 4.36 -7.33 4.60
N GLU A 286 4.27 -7.44 3.27
CA GLU A 286 4.09 -8.70 2.57
C GLU A 286 5.30 -9.63 2.72
N ALA A 287 6.53 -9.10 2.64
CA ALA A 287 7.74 -9.88 2.87
C ALA A 287 7.79 -10.40 4.31
N MET A 288 7.56 -9.54 5.30
CA MET A 288 7.48 -9.91 6.71
C MET A 288 6.37 -10.95 6.96
N ALA A 289 5.20 -10.78 6.35
CA ALA A 289 4.07 -11.72 6.46
C ALA A 289 4.40 -13.13 6.00
N THR A 290 5.33 -13.28 5.05
CA THR A 290 5.79 -14.61 4.60
C THR A 290 6.92 -15.18 5.46
N GLY A 291 7.36 -14.51 6.52
CA GLY A 291 8.50 -14.92 7.33
C GLY A 291 9.86 -14.74 6.65
N LEU A 292 9.94 -13.85 5.64
CA LEU A 292 11.18 -13.56 4.92
C LEU A 292 12.05 -12.63 5.76
N PRO A 293 13.35 -12.90 5.99
CA PRO A 293 14.27 -11.93 6.57
C PRO A 293 14.22 -10.61 5.81
N CYS A 294 14.16 -9.47 6.52
CA CYS A 294 13.95 -8.18 5.93
C CYS A 294 14.99 -7.15 6.36
N ILE A 295 15.47 -6.36 5.40
CA ILE A 295 16.25 -5.14 5.61
C ILE A 295 15.48 -3.97 5.01
N SER A 296 15.36 -2.87 5.73
CA SER A 296 14.72 -1.65 5.24
C SER A 296 15.49 -0.40 5.64
N THR A 297 15.55 0.59 4.74
CA THR A 297 15.91 1.95 5.15
C THR A 297 14.87 2.50 6.13
N ASP A 298 15.30 3.29 7.10
CA ASP A 298 14.45 3.91 8.12
C ASP A 298 14.11 5.35 7.72
N TRP A 299 12.99 5.51 6.98
CA TRP A 299 12.44 6.86 6.70
C TRP A 299 11.37 7.22 7.76
N PRO A 300 11.06 8.51 7.96
CA PRO A 300 10.22 8.97 9.09
C PRO A 300 8.80 8.43 9.19
N THR A 301 8.29 7.68 8.19
CA THR A 301 6.89 7.24 8.15
C THR A 301 6.80 5.74 7.86
N GLY A 302 7.04 4.89 8.86
CA GLY A 302 6.59 3.51 8.80
C GLY A 302 7.56 2.36 9.02
N PRO A 303 8.84 2.36 8.60
CA PRO A 303 9.67 1.16 8.79
C PRO A 303 9.92 0.82 10.25
N SER A 304 10.15 1.82 11.09
CA SER A 304 10.31 1.66 12.54
C SER A 304 9.01 1.30 13.27
N ASP A 305 7.84 1.46 12.62
CA ASP A 305 6.57 0.92 13.13
C ASP A 305 6.44 -0.61 12.85
N LEU A 306 7.19 -1.13 11.89
CA LEU A 306 7.17 -2.52 11.44
C LEU A 306 8.35 -3.33 11.97
N ILE A 307 9.54 -2.76 11.93
CA ILE A 307 10.79 -3.41 12.28
C ILE A 307 11.32 -2.85 13.62
N SER A 308 11.35 -3.70 14.62
CA SER A 308 12.19 -3.53 15.80
C SER A 308 13.60 -4.04 15.45
N ASN A 309 14.55 -3.11 15.27
CA ASN A 309 15.88 -3.41 14.74
C ASN A 309 16.57 -4.55 15.49
N ARG A 310 17.10 -5.53 14.78
CA ARG A 310 17.72 -6.78 15.28
C ARG A 310 16.79 -7.76 16.00
N LEU A 311 15.49 -7.46 16.12
CA LEU A 311 14.51 -8.38 16.69
C LEU A 311 13.73 -9.12 15.59
N ASN A 312 13.15 -8.38 14.63
CA ASN A 312 12.33 -8.91 13.56
C ASN A 312 12.74 -8.39 12.17
N GLY A 313 13.98 -7.91 12.04
CA GLY A 313 14.56 -7.39 10.82
C GLY A 313 15.66 -6.38 11.12
N LEU A 314 16.26 -5.79 10.05
CA LEU A 314 17.28 -4.75 10.18
C LEU A 314 16.80 -3.43 9.61
N LEU A 315 17.02 -2.34 10.36
CA LEU A 315 16.87 -0.96 9.91
C LEU A 315 18.23 -0.36 9.59
N ILE A 316 18.32 0.31 8.47
CA ILE A 316 19.52 1.02 8.00
C ILE A 316 19.19 2.47 7.68
N LYS A 317 20.18 3.34 7.73
CA LYS A 317 19.99 4.76 7.38
C LYS A 317 19.68 4.93 5.90
N MET A 318 18.80 5.89 5.60
CA MET A 318 18.55 6.31 4.22
C MET A 318 19.85 6.75 3.55
N ASN A 319 20.01 6.38 2.27
CA ASN A 319 21.18 6.72 1.44
C ASN A 319 22.54 6.23 1.99
N SER A 320 22.57 5.29 2.93
CA SER A 320 23.80 4.69 3.44
C SER A 320 24.05 3.34 2.76
N VAL A 321 24.88 3.36 1.73
CA VAL A 321 25.34 2.15 1.03
C VAL A 321 26.09 1.23 1.99
N ASP A 322 26.97 1.79 2.83
CA ASP A 322 27.80 1.03 3.77
C ASP A 322 26.96 0.27 4.80
N GLU A 323 25.89 0.90 5.35
CA GLU A 323 24.97 0.21 6.26
C GLU A 323 24.17 -0.88 5.53
N CYS A 324 23.81 -0.66 4.27
CA CYS A 324 23.13 -1.67 3.44
C CYS A 324 24.05 -2.88 3.20
N VAL A 325 25.30 -2.66 2.87
CA VAL A 325 26.32 -3.69 2.73
C VAL A 325 26.48 -4.46 4.04
N ALA A 326 26.70 -3.78 5.15
CA ALA A 326 26.88 -4.39 6.46
C ALA A 326 25.66 -5.24 6.89
N ALA A 327 24.44 -4.74 6.63
CA ALA A 327 23.22 -5.45 6.93
C ALA A 327 23.04 -6.71 6.06
N MET A 328 23.32 -6.62 4.76
CA MET A 328 23.25 -7.80 3.88
C MET A 328 24.32 -8.84 4.25
N GLU A 329 25.55 -8.42 4.53
CA GLU A 329 26.62 -9.32 4.99
C GLU A 329 26.27 -9.99 6.32
N TYR A 330 25.69 -9.24 7.26
CA TYR A 330 25.22 -9.81 8.53
C TYR A 330 24.18 -10.92 8.30
N MET A 331 23.14 -10.66 7.50
CA MET A 331 22.09 -11.64 7.21
C MET A 331 22.64 -12.89 6.49
N ILE A 332 23.58 -12.72 5.54
CA ILE A 332 24.20 -13.82 4.80
C ILE A 332 25.10 -14.65 5.72
N SER A 333 25.86 -14.02 6.61
CA SER A 333 26.79 -14.71 7.50
C SER A 333 26.15 -15.33 8.73
N ASN A 334 25.00 -14.81 9.20
CA ASN A 334 24.28 -15.23 10.40
C ASN A 334 22.88 -15.74 10.03
N GLN A 335 22.82 -16.78 9.22
CA GLN A 335 21.57 -17.24 8.60
C GLN A 335 20.52 -17.68 9.61
N LEU A 336 20.90 -18.32 10.73
CA LEU A 336 19.96 -18.72 11.78
C LEU A 336 19.28 -17.50 12.38
N ASP A 337 20.04 -16.48 12.74
CA ASP A 337 19.49 -15.22 13.27
C ASP A 337 18.59 -14.52 12.24
N ALA A 338 18.98 -14.53 10.96
CA ALA A 338 18.19 -13.93 9.90
C ALA A 338 16.80 -14.59 9.80
N TRP A 339 16.75 -15.92 9.79
CA TRP A 339 15.48 -16.65 9.72
C TRP A 339 14.64 -16.50 10.99
N GLU A 340 15.27 -16.46 12.16
CA GLU A 340 14.59 -16.17 13.44
C GLU A 340 13.94 -14.78 13.42
N MET A 341 14.65 -13.76 12.88
CA MET A 341 14.07 -12.43 12.67
C MET A 341 12.87 -12.51 11.71
N GLY A 342 12.95 -13.31 10.64
CA GLY A 342 11.84 -13.53 9.72
C GLY A 342 10.61 -14.15 10.38
N GLU A 343 10.78 -15.15 11.25
CA GLU A 343 9.68 -15.76 12.01
C GLU A 343 9.03 -14.75 12.96
N LYS A 344 9.83 -13.99 13.69
CA LYS A 344 9.32 -12.91 14.57
C LYS A 344 8.59 -11.84 13.79
N ALA A 345 9.06 -11.50 12.58
CA ALA A 345 8.39 -10.58 11.66
C ALA A 345 7.01 -11.10 11.25
N GLN A 346 6.91 -12.38 10.90
CA GLN A 346 5.63 -13.00 10.53
C GLN A 346 4.62 -12.97 11.68
N LEU A 347 5.06 -13.32 12.89
CA LEU A 347 4.20 -13.28 14.08
C LEU A 347 3.69 -11.85 14.34
N PHE A 348 4.57 -10.86 14.26
CA PHE A 348 4.20 -9.46 14.43
C PHE A 348 3.16 -9.00 13.39
N ILE A 349 3.36 -9.33 12.11
CA ILE A 349 2.39 -8.97 11.06
C ILE A 349 1.07 -9.70 11.26
N LYS A 350 1.09 -10.97 11.64
CA LYS A 350 -0.11 -11.75 11.91
C LYS A 350 -0.94 -11.18 13.08
N GLU A 351 -0.30 -10.63 14.07
CA GLU A 351 -0.97 -10.03 15.22
C GLU A 351 -1.59 -8.66 14.91
N HIS A 352 -0.89 -7.82 14.14
CA HIS A 352 -1.23 -6.40 14.01
C HIS A 352 -1.80 -5.98 12.63
N TYR A 353 -1.64 -6.81 11.58
CA TYR A 353 -1.95 -6.39 10.18
C TYR A 353 -2.90 -7.34 9.44
N ARG A 354 -3.60 -8.21 10.15
CA ARG A 354 -4.64 -9.06 9.57
C ARG A 354 -5.77 -8.21 8.99
N CYS A 355 -6.25 -8.61 7.80
CA CYS A 355 -7.31 -7.87 7.12
C CYS A 355 -8.60 -7.80 7.96
N GLU A 356 -8.98 -8.91 8.58
CA GLU A 356 -10.14 -9.01 9.47
C GLU A 356 -10.09 -7.98 10.61
N ASN A 357 -8.96 -7.88 11.33
CA ASN A 357 -8.80 -6.96 12.47
C ASN A 357 -8.91 -5.49 12.01
N ILE A 358 -8.21 -5.14 10.92
CA ILE A 358 -8.21 -3.76 10.38
C ILE A 358 -9.59 -3.36 9.88
N VAL A 359 -10.33 -4.29 9.28
CA VAL A 359 -11.71 -4.03 8.83
C VAL A 359 -12.67 -3.95 10.01
N ASN A 360 -12.49 -4.75 11.07
CA ASN A 360 -13.26 -4.62 12.31
C ASN A 360 -13.05 -3.23 12.93
N ASP A 361 -11.82 -2.76 13.04
CA ASP A 361 -11.50 -1.40 13.54
C ASP A 361 -12.16 -0.32 12.67
N LEU A 362 -12.17 -0.50 11.35
CA LEU A 362 -12.85 0.41 10.41
C LEU A 362 -14.37 0.44 10.65
N VAL A 363 -14.98 -0.71 10.85
CA VAL A 363 -16.44 -0.84 11.08
C VAL A 363 -16.82 -0.25 12.43
N GLU A 364 -16.10 -0.59 13.51
CA GLU A 364 -16.33 -0.03 14.84
C GLU A 364 -16.19 1.49 14.84
N PHE A 365 -15.09 2.00 14.30
CA PHE A 365 -14.90 3.45 14.14
C PHE A 365 -16.07 4.10 13.38
N SER A 366 -16.51 3.47 12.29
CA SER A 366 -17.60 4.00 11.48
C SER A 366 -18.91 4.07 12.24
N LYS A 367 -19.21 3.07 13.08
CA LYS A 367 -20.39 3.06 13.96
C LYS A 367 -20.33 4.16 15.01
N GLU A 368 -19.21 4.31 15.69
CA GLU A 368 -19.07 5.29 16.78
C GLU A 368 -19.02 6.74 16.28
N TYR A 369 -18.36 6.98 15.15
CA TYR A 369 -18.01 8.34 14.73
C TYR A 369 -19.00 8.97 13.75
N LEU A 370 -19.81 8.19 13.07
CA LEU A 370 -20.76 8.70 12.07
C LEU A 370 -22.20 8.72 12.58
N TYR A 371 -22.50 8.01 13.61
CA TYR A 371 -23.80 7.96 14.30
C TYR A 371 -23.71 8.54 15.71
#